data_39eef09d23ab92a0e17b3c9e41de2995
#
_entry.id   39eef09d23ab92a0e17b3c9e41de2995
#
_cell.length_a   1.000
_cell.length_b   1.000
_cell.length_c   1.000
_cell.angle_alpha   90.00
_cell.angle_beta   90.00
_cell.angle_gamma   90.00
#
_symmetry.space_group_name_H-M   'P 1'
#
loop_
_entity.id
_entity.type
_entity.pdbx_description
1 polymer ?
#
loop_
_entity_poly.entity_id
_entity_poly.type
_entity_poly.pdbx_seq_one_letter_code
_entity_poly.pdbx_strand_id
1 'polypeptide(L)'
;MKLELRISNYDLLDEYLKRDIDIIGFGDEYCEWAIFNVPKLKEVVKKTLEAGKTVRVVTSFTTKECFENTVRLIEELGLISKEIEFVVNDYGVLQYLHKKEIDNKIIIGQMLNHSLEEYLWSDEIIKQESEKVKNSWLYSNFGNESVIEYFKEKYHIAGGIFNLLPFGKKVQKLCRELIGK
;
A
#
# COMPACT_ATOMS: atom_id res chain seq x y z
N MET A 1 6.61 14.70 -9.66
CA MET A 1 6.80 13.39 -8.97
C MET A 1 6.62 13.67 -7.49
N LYS A 2 5.79 12.94 -6.78
CA LYS A 2 5.66 13.12 -5.32
C LYS A 2 6.66 12.23 -4.60
N LEU A 3 7.31 12.77 -3.56
CA LEU A 3 8.27 12.05 -2.73
C LEU A 3 7.56 11.57 -1.46
N GLU A 4 7.66 10.27 -1.16
CA GLU A 4 7.18 9.65 0.07
C GLU A 4 8.35 9.29 0.99
N LEU A 5 8.20 9.61 2.27
CA LEU A 5 9.07 9.12 3.33
C LEU A 5 8.26 8.29 4.31
N ARG A 6 8.65 7.04 4.51
CA ARG A 6 8.09 6.18 5.57
C ARG A 6 8.92 6.30 6.83
N ILE A 7 8.26 6.50 7.96
CA ILE A 7 8.90 6.70 9.24
C ILE A 7 8.40 5.68 10.27
N SER A 8 9.34 5.12 11.03
CA SER A 8 9.10 4.26 12.18
C SER A 8 9.40 4.97 13.50
N ASN A 9 10.27 5.97 13.46
CA ASN A 9 10.58 6.81 14.63
C ASN A 9 9.79 8.11 14.58
N TYR A 10 8.73 8.21 15.37
CA TYR A 10 7.84 9.36 15.40
C TYR A 10 8.44 10.58 16.10
N ASP A 11 9.51 10.43 16.89
CA ASP A 11 10.19 11.54 17.56
C ASP A 11 10.91 12.47 16.57
N LEU A 12 11.23 11.96 15.38
CA LEU A 12 11.88 12.73 14.31
C LEU A 12 10.90 13.42 13.36
N LEU A 13 9.58 13.33 13.61
CA LEU A 13 8.57 13.89 12.72
C LEU A 13 8.83 15.37 12.41
N ASP A 14 9.17 16.20 13.40
CA ASP A 14 9.40 17.62 13.22
C ASP A 14 10.55 17.97 12.27
N GLU A 15 11.55 17.11 12.20
CA GLU A 15 12.63 17.24 11.23
C GLU A 15 12.15 16.88 9.82
N TYR A 16 11.36 15.83 9.71
CA TYR A 16 10.85 15.35 8.41
C TYR A 16 9.83 16.31 7.80
N LEU A 17 8.98 16.94 8.63
CA LEU A 17 8.00 17.93 8.17
C LEU A 17 8.64 19.18 7.54
N LYS A 18 9.90 19.51 7.89
CA LYS A 18 10.66 20.62 7.31
C LYS A 18 11.29 20.29 5.96
N ARG A 19 11.32 19.02 5.57
CA ARG A 19 11.91 18.58 4.31
C ARG A 19 10.93 18.74 3.15
N ASP A 20 11.47 18.81 1.95
CA ASP A 20 10.68 18.80 0.69
C ASP A 20 10.18 17.37 0.40
N ILE A 21 9.19 16.95 1.16
CA ILE A 21 8.54 15.63 1.10
C ILE A 21 7.05 15.88 0.97
N ASP A 22 6.38 15.19 0.05
CA ASP A 22 4.95 15.36 -0.20
C ASP A 22 4.09 14.46 0.71
N ILE A 23 4.59 13.25 0.99
CA ILE A 23 3.85 12.19 1.67
C ILE A 23 4.66 11.67 2.86
N ILE A 24 4.03 11.59 4.02
CA ILE A 24 4.60 10.89 5.18
C ILE A 24 3.83 9.60 5.39
N GLY A 25 4.56 8.48 5.33
CA GLY A 25 4.04 7.13 5.56
C GLY A 25 4.31 6.66 6.99
N PHE A 26 3.31 6.06 7.62
CA PHE A 26 3.36 5.45 8.94
C PHE A 26 3.05 3.97 8.83
N GLY A 27 3.79 3.12 9.52
CA GLY A 27 3.63 1.67 9.52
C GLY A 27 4.61 0.97 8.58
N ASP A 28 4.47 -0.34 8.45
CA ASP A 28 5.36 -1.21 7.69
C ASP A 28 4.57 -2.33 7.02
N GLU A 29 5.00 -2.74 5.82
CA GLU A 29 4.31 -3.79 5.05
C GLU A 29 4.57 -5.19 5.60
N TYR A 30 5.68 -5.38 6.32
CA TYR A 30 6.14 -6.67 6.80
C TYR A 30 6.01 -6.86 8.32
N CYS A 31 5.66 -5.79 9.06
CA CYS A 31 5.57 -5.82 10.51
C CYS A 31 4.21 -5.30 11.00
N GLU A 32 3.32 -6.21 11.41
CA GLU A 32 2.00 -5.84 11.93
C GLU A 32 2.04 -5.01 13.22
N TRP A 33 3.12 -5.09 13.98
CA TRP A 33 3.32 -4.33 15.22
C TRP A 33 3.74 -2.87 15.02
N ALA A 34 4.17 -2.52 13.81
CA ALA A 34 4.71 -1.19 13.52
C ALA A 34 3.71 -0.04 13.71
N ILE A 35 2.39 -0.33 13.68
CA ILE A 35 1.32 0.67 13.77
C ILE A 35 0.61 0.70 15.13
N PHE A 36 0.94 -0.21 16.07
CA PHE A 36 0.14 -0.37 17.29
C PHE A 36 0.44 0.58 18.46
N ASN A 37 1.38 1.50 18.32
CA ASN A 37 1.47 2.62 19.26
C ASN A 37 0.40 3.68 18.93
N VAL A 38 -0.87 3.29 19.09
CA VAL A 38 -2.05 4.01 18.57
C VAL A 38 -2.19 5.45 19.10
N PRO A 39 -2.00 5.76 20.40
CA PRO A 39 -2.14 7.13 20.88
C PRO A 39 -1.17 8.09 20.19
N LYS A 40 0.10 7.69 20.06
CA LYS A 40 1.13 8.49 19.41
C LYS A 40 0.91 8.58 17.89
N LEU A 41 0.42 7.52 17.24
CA LEU A 41 0.12 7.54 15.82
C LEU A 41 -0.95 8.57 15.47
N LYS A 42 -2.04 8.65 16.23
CA LYS A 42 -3.10 9.66 16.00
C LYS A 42 -2.58 11.09 16.11
N GLU A 43 -1.70 11.34 17.08
CA GLU A 43 -1.07 12.65 17.28
C GLU A 43 -0.21 13.03 16.07
N VAL A 44 0.70 12.12 15.65
CA VAL A 44 1.61 12.40 14.53
C VAL A 44 0.87 12.50 13.19
N VAL A 45 -0.21 11.75 13.01
CA VAL A 45 -1.10 11.86 11.84
C VAL A 45 -1.73 13.25 11.77
N LYS A 46 -2.35 13.72 12.86
CA LYS A 46 -2.94 15.07 12.92
C LYS A 46 -1.92 16.15 12.62
N LYS A 47 -0.75 16.10 13.27
CA LYS A 47 0.34 17.05 13.06
C LYS A 47 0.84 17.07 11.62
N THR A 48 0.89 15.89 10.97
CA THR A 48 1.29 15.77 9.56
C THR A 48 0.26 16.42 8.63
N LEU A 49 -1.04 16.18 8.87
CA LEU A 49 -2.13 16.82 8.12
C LEU A 49 -2.13 18.35 8.30
N GLU A 50 -1.95 18.84 9.53
CA GLU A 50 -1.85 20.27 9.84
C GLU A 50 -0.66 20.94 9.13
N ALA A 51 0.43 20.21 8.91
CA ALA A 51 1.58 20.66 8.12
C ALA A 51 1.33 20.63 6.59
N GLY A 52 0.12 20.28 6.14
CA GLY A 52 -0.26 20.23 4.72
C GLY A 52 0.37 19.08 3.94
N LYS A 53 0.88 18.04 4.62
CA LYS A 53 1.43 16.84 3.99
C LYS A 53 0.35 15.78 3.81
N THR A 54 0.47 14.96 2.76
CA THR A 54 -0.36 13.76 2.61
C THR A 54 0.06 12.72 3.64
N VAL A 55 -0.91 12.13 4.32
CA VAL A 55 -0.69 11.03 5.27
C VAL A 55 -1.00 9.72 4.59
N ARG A 56 -0.08 8.76 4.73
CA ARG A 56 -0.27 7.38 4.27
C ARG A 56 -0.06 6.43 5.44
N VAL A 57 -1.04 5.58 5.73
CA VAL A 57 -0.95 4.56 6.77
C VAL A 57 -0.82 3.19 6.13
N VAL A 58 0.27 2.50 6.43
CA VAL A 58 0.63 1.22 5.83
C VAL A 58 0.30 0.12 6.81
N THR A 59 -0.60 -0.79 6.43
CA THR A 59 -0.88 -2.01 7.18
C THR A 59 -0.02 -3.15 6.63
N SER A 60 0.35 -4.09 7.48
CA SER A 60 0.99 -5.33 7.06
C SER A 60 -0.03 -6.41 6.72
N PHE A 61 0.45 -7.58 6.35
CA PHE A 61 -0.32 -8.81 6.46
C PHE A 61 -0.66 -9.05 7.93
N THR A 62 -1.93 -9.35 8.23
CA THR A 62 -2.42 -9.42 9.62
C THR A 62 -2.65 -10.85 10.09
N THR A 63 -2.18 -11.17 11.30
CA THR A 63 -2.62 -12.38 12.00
C THR A 63 -4.04 -12.20 12.52
N LYS A 64 -4.70 -13.30 12.90
CA LYS A 64 -6.04 -13.25 13.48
C LYS A 64 -6.11 -12.35 14.73
N GLU A 65 -5.03 -12.34 15.51
CA GLU A 65 -4.95 -11.55 16.75
C GLU A 65 -4.84 -10.05 16.48
N CYS A 66 -4.12 -9.67 15.43
CA CYS A 66 -3.91 -8.27 15.06
C CYS A 66 -5.00 -7.68 14.16
N PHE A 67 -5.80 -8.53 13.50
CA PHE A 67 -6.82 -8.08 12.55
C PHE A 67 -7.79 -7.07 13.16
N GLU A 68 -8.39 -7.39 14.30
CA GLU A 68 -9.37 -6.51 14.96
C GLU A 68 -8.77 -5.18 15.37
N ASN A 69 -7.50 -5.18 15.82
CA ASN A 69 -6.80 -3.96 16.16
C ASN A 69 -6.51 -3.11 14.92
N THR A 70 -6.12 -3.75 13.82
CA THR A 70 -5.83 -3.08 12.54
C THR A 70 -7.07 -2.39 11.99
N VAL A 71 -8.20 -3.11 11.89
CA VAL A 71 -9.43 -2.52 11.33
C VAL A 71 -10.00 -1.42 12.20
N ARG A 72 -9.95 -1.58 13.53
CA ARG A 72 -10.34 -0.53 14.47
C ARG A 72 -9.48 0.73 14.33
N LEU A 73 -8.16 0.56 14.19
CA LEU A 73 -7.24 1.66 13.95
C LEU A 73 -7.57 2.42 12.68
N ILE A 74 -7.84 1.71 11.58
CA ILE A 74 -8.23 2.32 10.31
C ILE A 74 -9.52 3.12 10.46
N GLU A 75 -10.55 2.57 11.13
CA GLU A 75 -11.80 3.29 11.39
C GLU A 75 -11.54 4.58 12.19
N GLU A 76 -10.76 4.50 13.27
CA GLU A 76 -10.43 5.65 14.12
C GLU A 76 -9.64 6.73 13.36
N LEU A 77 -8.71 6.34 12.49
CA LEU A 77 -7.96 7.28 11.65
C LEU A 77 -8.84 7.86 10.53
N GLY A 78 -9.72 7.07 9.94
CA GLY A 78 -10.68 7.53 8.94
C GLY A 78 -11.66 8.58 9.48
N LEU A 79 -11.95 8.55 10.79
CA LEU A 79 -12.73 9.59 11.46
C LEU A 79 -11.93 10.90 11.65
N ILE A 80 -10.60 10.85 11.66
CA ILE A 80 -9.75 12.05 11.76
C ILE A 80 -9.79 12.81 10.43
N SER A 81 -9.59 12.12 9.31
CA SER A 81 -9.64 12.73 7.98
C SER A 81 -9.88 11.71 6.88
N LYS A 82 -10.71 12.07 5.90
CA LYS A 82 -10.92 11.30 4.68
C LYS A 82 -9.74 11.40 3.69
N GLU A 83 -8.81 12.32 3.92
CA GLU A 83 -7.62 12.50 3.09
C GLU A 83 -6.50 11.50 3.43
N ILE A 84 -6.61 10.78 4.54
CA ILE A 84 -5.66 9.72 4.90
C ILE A 84 -5.76 8.60 3.85
N GLU A 85 -4.62 8.23 3.28
CA GLU A 85 -4.51 7.11 2.35
C GLU A 85 -4.11 5.84 3.13
N PHE A 86 -4.82 4.72 2.89
CA PHE A 86 -4.49 3.43 3.50
C PHE A 86 -3.83 2.51 2.49
N VAL A 87 -2.59 2.07 2.80
CA VAL A 87 -1.91 1.02 2.05
C VAL A 87 -2.27 -0.31 2.69
N VAL A 88 -2.96 -1.16 1.95
CA VAL A 88 -3.51 -2.42 2.44
C VAL A 88 -2.74 -3.60 1.88
N ASN A 89 -2.23 -4.44 2.77
CA ASN A 89 -1.44 -5.62 2.46
C ASN A 89 -2.12 -6.95 2.83
N ASP A 90 -3.41 -6.91 3.21
CA ASP A 90 -4.19 -8.07 3.62
C ASP A 90 -5.58 -8.07 2.97
N TYR A 91 -5.99 -9.21 2.37
CA TYR A 91 -7.30 -9.33 1.73
C TYR A 91 -8.46 -9.25 2.71
N GLY A 92 -8.29 -9.71 3.96
CA GLY A 92 -9.30 -9.60 5.01
C GLY A 92 -9.56 -8.16 5.38
N VAL A 93 -8.48 -7.37 5.54
CA VAL A 93 -8.55 -5.92 5.77
C VAL A 93 -9.22 -5.23 4.59
N LEU A 94 -8.81 -5.53 3.34
CA LEU A 94 -9.41 -4.95 2.14
C LEU A 94 -10.93 -5.24 2.06
N GLN A 95 -11.32 -6.49 2.32
CA GLN A 95 -12.73 -6.89 2.32
C GLN A 95 -13.52 -6.22 3.44
N TYR A 96 -12.91 -6.00 4.61
CA TYR A 96 -13.53 -5.28 5.71
C TYR A 96 -13.80 -3.83 5.35
N LEU A 97 -12.81 -3.11 4.78
CA LEU A 97 -12.95 -1.72 4.37
C LEU A 97 -14.06 -1.54 3.33
N HIS A 98 -14.14 -2.46 2.37
CA HIS A 98 -15.21 -2.48 1.37
C HIS A 98 -16.60 -2.66 2.02
N LYS A 99 -16.76 -3.62 2.94
CA LYS A 99 -18.03 -3.86 3.65
C LYS A 99 -18.46 -2.69 4.53
N LYS A 100 -17.51 -1.93 5.04
CA LYS A 100 -17.74 -0.75 5.89
C LYS A 100 -17.88 0.54 5.10
N GLU A 101 -17.78 0.47 3.78
CA GLU A 101 -17.90 1.63 2.88
C GLU A 101 -16.97 2.77 3.32
N ILE A 102 -15.70 2.43 3.64
CA ILE A 102 -14.69 3.42 4.06
C ILE A 102 -14.33 4.28 2.84
N ASP A 103 -14.58 5.59 2.93
CA ASP A 103 -14.37 6.56 1.83
C ASP A 103 -12.92 7.00 1.63
N ASN A 104 -12.01 6.61 2.52
CA ASN A 104 -10.60 6.91 2.37
C ASN A 104 -10.01 6.25 1.12
N LYS A 105 -8.99 6.86 0.54
CA LYS A 105 -8.27 6.25 -0.58
C LYS A 105 -7.56 4.97 -0.14
N ILE A 106 -7.82 3.89 -0.86
CA ILE A 106 -7.21 2.58 -0.65
C ILE A 106 -6.14 2.37 -1.72
N ILE A 107 -4.94 2.02 -1.27
CA ILE A 107 -3.80 1.68 -2.13
C ILE A 107 -3.44 0.23 -1.83
N ILE A 108 -3.29 -0.57 -2.87
CA ILE A 108 -2.85 -1.95 -2.72
C ILE A 108 -1.36 -1.96 -2.41
N GLY A 109 -0.98 -2.59 -1.31
CA GLY A 109 0.40 -2.71 -0.88
C GLY A 109 1.15 -3.82 -1.61
N GLN A 110 2.45 -3.87 -1.38
CA GLN A 110 3.37 -4.77 -2.06
C GLN A 110 3.06 -6.24 -1.81
N MET A 111 2.59 -6.60 -0.60
CA MET A 111 2.28 -7.98 -0.25
C MET A 111 1.09 -8.56 -1.04
N LEU A 112 0.13 -7.73 -1.42
CA LEU A 112 -0.98 -8.13 -2.29
C LEU A 112 -0.62 -8.05 -3.77
N ASN A 113 0.41 -7.28 -4.10
CA ASN A 113 0.90 -7.08 -5.46
C ASN A 113 2.20 -7.84 -5.72
N HIS A 114 2.27 -9.06 -5.24
CA HIS A 114 3.43 -9.92 -5.32
C HIS A 114 3.77 -10.36 -6.74
N SER A 115 5.06 -10.48 -7.08
CA SER A 115 5.55 -11.09 -8.31
C SER A 115 6.64 -12.13 -8.01
N LEU A 116 6.76 -13.15 -8.87
CA LEU A 116 7.78 -14.20 -8.71
C LEU A 116 9.20 -13.71 -9.02
N GLU A 117 9.35 -12.56 -9.64
CA GLU A 117 10.67 -11.95 -9.91
C GLU A 117 11.45 -11.55 -8.64
N GLU A 118 10.80 -11.52 -7.50
CA GLU A 118 11.44 -11.19 -6.22
C GLU A 118 12.37 -12.30 -5.71
N TYR A 119 12.36 -13.47 -6.34
CA TYR A 119 13.19 -14.60 -5.91
C TYR A 119 14.48 -14.70 -6.73
N LEU A 120 15.62 -14.83 -6.04
CA LEU A 120 16.97 -14.91 -6.63
C LEU A 120 17.14 -16.04 -7.67
N TRP A 121 16.35 -17.09 -7.58
CA TRP A 121 16.37 -18.23 -8.49
C TRP A 121 15.39 -18.13 -9.67
N SER A 122 14.57 -17.08 -9.71
CA SER A 122 13.55 -16.91 -10.75
C SER A 122 14.15 -16.86 -12.16
N ASP A 123 15.29 -16.21 -12.34
CA ASP A 123 15.97 -16.07 -13.62
C ASP A 123 16.35 -17.42 -14.26
N GLU A 124 16.78 -18.39 -13.45
CA GLU A 124 17.19 -19.70 -13.96
C GLU A 124 15.99 -20.55 -14.39
N ILE A 125 14.90 -20.48 -13.61
CA ILE A 125 13.65 -21.21 -13.93
C ILE A 125 12.96 -20.57 -15.13
N ILE A 126 12.85 -19.24 -15.13
CA ILE A 126 12.18 -18.50 -16.20
C ILE A 126 12.84 -18.72 -17.55
N LYS A 127 14.17 -18.83 -17.63
CA LYS A 127 14.89 -19.07 -18.89
C LYS A 127 14.47 -20.35 -19.60
N GLN A 128 14.04 -21.36 -18.84
CA GLN A 128 13.67 -22.69 -19.37
C GLN A 128 12.19 -22.80 -19.75
N GLU A 129 11.37 -21.81 -19.39
CA GLU A 129 9.93 -21.84 -19.58
C GLU A 129 9.47 -21.26 -20.92
N SER A 130 8.26 -21.62 -21.33
CA SER A 130 7.63 -21.04 -22.51
C SER A 130 7.31 -19.54 -22.30
N GLU A 131 7.24 -18.78 -23.38
CA GLU A 131 6.93 -17.34 -23.31
C GLU A 131 5.58 -17.06 -22.59
N LYS A 132 4.61 -17.96 -22.70
CA LYS A 132 3.32 -17.82 -22.01
C LYS A 132 3.50 -17.94 -20.50
N VAL A 133 4.31 -18.89 -20.04
CA VAL A 133 4.62 -19.09 -18.61
C VAL A 133 5.48 -17.93 -18.10
N LYS A 134 6.52 -17.52 -18.85
CA LYS A 134 7.33 -16.36 -18.53
C LYS A 134 6.47 -15.11 -18.30
N ASN A 135 5.56 -14.82 -19.22
CA ASN A 135 4.68 -13.67 -19.10
C ASN A 135 3.77 -13.75 -17.87
N SER A 136 3.29 -14.94 -17.47
CA SER A 136 2.46 -15.08 -16.27
C SER A 136 3.24 -14.93 -14.97
N TRP A 137 4.56 -15.20 -14.97
CA TRP A 137 5.43 -15.12 -13.79
C TRP A 137 6.10 -13.76 -13.64
N LEU A 138 6.38 -13.08 -14.75
CA LEU A 138 7.04 -11.77 -14.79
C LEU A 138 6.10 -10.62 -14.42
N TYR A 139 4.80 -10.85 -14.40
CA TYR A 139 3.84 -9.85 -14.00
C TYR A 139 3.40 -10.08 -12.56
N SER A 140 3.28 -8.98 -11.82
CA SER A 140 2.60 -8.99 -10.53
C SER A 140 1.12 -9.37 -10.71
N ASN A 141 0.44 -9.67 -9.62
CA ASN A 141 -1.01 -9.89 -9.63
C ASN A 141 -1.77 -8.75 -10.35
N PHE A 142 -1.24 -7.52 -10.30
CA PHE A 142 -1.76 -6.33 -10.97
C PHE A 142 -1.13 -6.09 -12.35
N GLY A 143 -0.50 -7.08 -12.95
CA GLY A 143 -0.04 -7.04 -14.35
C GLY A 143 -1.13 -7.36 -15.37
N ASN A 144 -2.31 -7.73 -14.91
CA ASN A 144 -3.47 -8.09 -15.72
C ASN A 144 -4.54 -6.98 -15.61
N GLU A 145 -4.95 -6.44 -16.75
CA GLU A 145 -5.96 -5.38 -16.85
C GLU A 145 -7.27 -5.77 -16.16
N SER A 146 -7.78 -6.98 -16.42
CA SER A 146 -9.03 -7.46 -15.82
C SER A 146 -8.95 -7.57 -14.29
N VAL A 147 -7.77 -7.85 -13.74
CA VAL A 147 -7.57 -7.86 -12.28
C VAL A 147 -7.63 -6.45 -11.72
N ILE A 148 -6.97 -5.49 -12.37
CA ILE A 148 -6.99 -4.08 -11.96
C ILE A 148 -8.43 -3.54 -12.02
N GLU A 149 -9.15 -3.79 -13.11
CA GLU A 149 -10.54 -3.38 -13.28
C GLU A 149 -11.42 -3.97 -12.19
N TYR A 150 -11.32 -5.28 -11.92
CA TYR A 150 -12.07 -5.93 -10.84
C TYR A 150 -11.81 -5.27 -9.46
N PHE A 151 -10.55 -5.00 -9.13
CA PHE A 151 -10.22 -4.37 -7.85
C PHE A 151 -10.69 -2.91 -7.79
N LYS A 152 -10.61 -2.19 -8.90
CA LYS A 152 -11.09 -0.82 -9.00
C LYS A 152 -12.61 -0.75 -8.84
N GLU A 153 -13.36 -1.60 -9.54
CA GLU A 153 -14.83 -1.64 -9.48
C GLU A 153 -15.33 -2.11 -8.12
N LYS A 154 -14.73 -3.18 -7.59
CA LYS A 154 -15.21 -3.79 -6.35
C LYS A 154 -14.72 -3.07 -5.11
N TYR A 155 -13.44 -2.70 -5.05
CA TYR A 155 -12.82 -2.17 -3.84
C TYR A 155 -12.50 -0.67 -3.92
N HIS A 156 -12.80 -0.02 -5.04
CA HIS A 156 -12.56 1.41 -5.28
C HIS A 156 -11.11 1.82 -5.03
N ILE A 157 -10.15 0.96 -5.41
CA ILE A 157 -8.73 1.25 -5.18
C ILE A 157 -8.28 2.48 -5.96
N ALA A 158 -7.43 3.29 -5.33
CA ALA A 158 -6.86 4.51 -5.90
C ALA A 158 -5.46 4.32 -6.47
N GLY A 159 -4.80 3.19 -6.20
CA GLY A 159 -3.44 2.92 -6.65
C GLY A 159 -2.88 1.59 -6.16
N GLY A 160 -1.61 1.36 -6.47
CA GLY A 160 -0.86 0.20 -6.00
C GLY A 160 0.62 0.54 -5.80
N ILE A 161 1.27 -0.17 -4.88
CA ILE A 161 2.70 -0.12 -4.66
C ILE A 161 3.36 -1.27 -5.40
N PHE A 162 4.40 -0.95 -6.15
CA PHE A 162 5.13 -1.90 -6.97
C PHE A 162 6.61 -1.87 -6.63
N ASN A 163 7.24 -3.04 -6.58
CA ASN A 163 8.69 -3.12 -6.54
C ASN A 163 9.31 -2.60 -7.84
N LEU A 164 10.52 -2.06 -7.74
CA LEU A 164 11.32 -1.67 -8.90
C LEU A 164 11.93 -2.92 -9.55
N LEU A 165 11.08 -3.76 -10.15
CA LEU A 165 11.51 -4.93 -10.88
C LEU A 165 11.90 -4.55 -12.32
N PRO A 166 12.82 -5.29 -12.96
CA PRO A 166 13.26 -5.01 -14.34
C PRO A 166 12.11 -4.90 -15.36
N PHE A 167 11.04 -5.68 -15.16
CA PHE A 167 9.84 -5.68 -16.01
C PHE A 167 8.68 -4.86 -15.43
N GLY A 168 8.81 -4.36 -14.22
CA GLY A 168 7.76 -3.59 -13.52
C GLY A 168 7.32 -2.31 -14.23
N LYS A 169 8.12 -1.79 -15.18
CA LYS A 169 7.77 -0.61 -15.97
C LYS A 169 6.48 -0.78 -16.79
N LYS A 170 6.23 -1.97 -17.32
CA LYS A 170 4.99 -2.24 -18.08
C LYS A 170 3.78 -2.24 -17.15
N VAL A 171 3.88 -2.88 -16.00
CA VAL A 171 2.81 -2.94 -14.98
C VAL A 171 2.54 -1.55 -14.43
N GLN A 172 3.59 -0.78 -14.09
CA GLN A 172 3.44 0.60 -13.64
C GLN A 172 2.76 1.50 -14.68
N LYS A 173 3.08 1.31 -15.97
CA LYS A 173 2.42 2.04 -17.05
C LYS A 173 0.94 1.69 -17.14
N LEU A 174 0.60 0.41 -17.12
CA LEU A 174 -0.78 -0.08 -17.17
C LEU A 174 -1.59 0.44 -15.97
N CYS A 175 -1.05 0.35 -14.76
CA CYS A 175 -1.72 0.89 -13.58
C CYS A 175 -1.94 2.41 -13.64
N ARG A 176 -0.98 3.17 -14.15
CA ARG A 176 -1.17 4.63 -14.35
C ARG A 176 -2.27 4.95 -15.35
N GLU A 177 -2.37 4.17 -16.43
CA GLU A 177 -3.40 4.36 -17.46
C GLU A 177 -4.80 4.01 -16.96
N LEU A 178 -4.93 3.00 -16.09
CA LEU A 178 -6.23 2.51 -15.59
C LEU A 178 -6.71 3.18 -14.30
N ILE A 179 -5.81 3.53 -13.40
CA ILE A 179 -6.16 4.07 -12.07
C ILE A 179 -5.94 5.59 -12.03
N GLY A 180 -5.01 6.11 -12.80
CA GLY A 180 -4.62 7.53 -12.83
C GLY A 180 -5.51 8.45 -13.68
N LYS A 181 -6.62 7.93 -14.17
CA LYS A 181 -7.72 8.68 -14.80
C LYS A 181 -8.85 8.86 -13.80
#